data_116e56c4203543906ceb356c4d1add80
#
_entry.id   116e56c4203543906ceb356c4d1add80
#
_cell.length_a   1.000
_cell.length_b   1.000
_cell.length_c   1.000
_cell.angle_alpha   90.00
_cell.angle_beta   90.00
_cell.angle_gamma   90.00
#
_symmetry.space_group_name_H-M   'P 1'
#
loop_
_entity.id
_entity.type
_entity.pdbx_description
1 polymer ?
#
loop_
_entity_poly.entity_id
_entity_poly.type
_entity_poly.pdbx_seq_one_letter_code
_entity_poly.pdbx_strand_id
1 'polypeptide(L)'
;MGHRETPQTQNRMNKKLTSLSALRSLTTLIVFLATGYAYLVPLANVLRYHEQHHLFRFTADYFRQTLSEEGLLCYATNFVVQFFFHPWLGAMVMATLLTLIFVGVEGMLKRLLFGRALPLCLGLVPVLLLLIYTETTAHDLCWVVLSVVLTWVGWLVVTLLSRFTSWLPLFRVQKPWSTKAQAISLLLAGLTALGAGYVGFVKHYPAKEGILLQTVFHARQCDWPAVLRYTQRYLDAGKTNPLIAYFHTMALYHAGQLPARLFDYPASLGVQTLYFPWRGNASEAEFGGMLFEQLGLLNEALHWETEALVVDGPTAPHLVNLARYNIVLGKPRVAQVFIEQLKHTLFYRGQAKQLEQQLSAGRVPHLRDALRGAEREGVRFTNVQNLGPELQYLLQHDPHNRMAFDYLMAQLLLSNHVSLFAQQLPRIRAFHVAALPPCYEEALLIYQMGVDKATFARCGFTVSPDTRARFARYMQLNEQGNQPLLQQEFGRTYWYYLNYLSPYGHQVIEESQEAHQNGIKQL
;
A
#
# COMPACT_ATOMS: atom_id res chain seq x y z
N MET A 1 -23.37 -31.09 -64.22
CA MET A 1 -22.53 -29.97 -64.72
C MET A 1 -21.83 -29.36 -63.48
N GLY A 2 -20.59 -29.73 -63.28
CA GLY A 2 -19.79 -29.21 -62.17
C GLY A 2 -19.12 -27.90 -62.59
N HIS A 3 -19.49 -26.79 -61.91
CA HIS A 3 -18.78 -25.53 -62.07
C HIS A 3 -17.36 -25.68 -61.53
N ARG A 4 -16.36 -25.85 -62.40
CA ARG A 4 -14.94 -25.66 -62.07
C ARG A 4 -14.72 -24.16 -61.76
N GLU A 5 -14.48 -23.81 -60.50
CA GLU A 5 -14.04 -22.46 -60.14
C GLU A 5 -12.71 -22.13 -60.87
N THR A 6 -12.64 -20.98 -61.46
CA THR A 6 -11.44 -20.53 -62.18
C THR A 6 -10.28 -20.26 -61.22
N PRO A 7 -9.01 -20.50 -61.62
CA PRO A 7 -7.82 -20.27 -60.77
C PRO A 7 -7.71 -18.85 -60.21
N GLN A 8 -8.31 -17.87 -60.86
CA GLN A 8 -8.36 -16.47 -60.43
C GLN A 8 -9.29 -16.24 -59.22
N THR A 9 -10.44 -16.96 -59.16
CA THR A 9 -11.38 -16.90 -58.02
C THR A 9 -10.76 -17.56 -56.79
N GLN A 10 -10.05 -18.66 -56.97
CA GLN A 10 -9.36 -19.36 -55.88
C GLN A 10 -8.19 -18.55 -55.32
N ASN A 11 -7.45 -17.84 -56.16
CA ASN A 11 -6.35 -16.96 -55.75
C ASN A 11 -6.84 -15.68 -55.06
N ARG A 12 -7.98 -15.10 -55.46
CA ARG A 12 -8.65 -14.01 -54.79
C ARG A 12 -9.23 -14.44 -53.42
N MET A 13 -9.75 -15.64 -53.28
CA MET A 13 -10.30 -16.20 -52.06
C MET A 13 -9.18 -16.49 -51.06
N ASN A 14 -8.05 -17.05 -51.51
CA ASN A 14 -6.87 -17.27 -50.66
C ASN A 14 -6.24 -15.96 -50.20
N LYS A 15 -6.13 -14.93 -51.04
CA LYS A 15 -5.66 -13.59 -50.63
C LYS A 15 -6.59 -12.91 -49.63
N LYS A 16 -7.91 -13.13 -49.72
CA LYS A 16 -8.89 -12.61 -48.75
C LYS A 16 -8.84 -13.32 -47.40
N LEU A 17 -8.63 -14.64 -47.39
CA LEU A 17 -8.47 -15.45 -46.19
C LEU A 17 -7.18 -15.09 -45.42
N THR A 18 -6.08 -14.88 -46.13
CA THR A 18 -4.80 -14.45 -45.54
C THR A 18 -4.88 -13.03 -44.95
N SER A 19 -5.60 -12.10 -45.58
CA SER A 19 -5.76 -10.74 -45.05
C SER A 19 -6.63 -10.69 -43.78
N LEU A 20 -7.67 -11.52 -43.66
CA LEU A 20 -8.51 -11.61 -42.48
C LEU A 20 -7.81 -12.31 -41.28
N SER A 21 -7.01 -13.34 -41.57
CA SER A 21 -6.21 -13.99 -40.53
C SER A 21 -5.11 -13.06 -40.01
N ALA A 22 -4.45 -12.31 -40.87
CA ALA A 22 -3.46 -11.31 -40.51
C ALA A 22 -4.07 -10.19 -39.60
N LEU A 23 -5.27 -9.70 -39.99
CA LEU A 23 -5.98 -8.70 -39.22
C LEU A 23 -6.33 -9.19 -37.77
N ARG A 24 -6.77 -10.45 -37.65
CA ARG A 24 -7.04 -11.07 -36.33
C ARG A 24 -5.79 -11.22 -35.49
N SER A 25 -4.71 -11.71 -36.10
CA SER A 25 -3.43 -11.81 -35.37
C SER A 25 -2.95 -10.44 -34.90
N LEU A 26 -3.09 -9.40 -35.71
CA LEU A 26 -2.76 -8.03 -35.34
C LEU A 26 -3.64 -7.52 -34.20
N THR A 27 -4.96 -7.76 -34.24
CA THR A 27 -5.88 -7.36 -33.15
C THR A 27 -5.53 -8.07 -31.85
N THR A 28 -5.25 -9.37 -31.89
CA THR A 28 -4.81 -10.15 -30.73
C THR A 28 -3.51 -9.60 -30.14
N LEU A 29 -2.55 -9.24 -30.98
CA LEU A 29 -1.29 -8.63 -30.57
C LEU A 29 -1.53 -7.25 -29.92
N ILE A 30 -2.41 -6.43 -30.48
CA ILE A 30 -2.77 -5.12 -29.93
C ILE A 30 -3.42 -5.28 -28.54
N VAL A 31 -4.34 -6.24 -28.37
CA VAL A 31 -4.97 -6.53 -27.07
C VAL A 31 -3.92 -6.95 -26.06
N PHE A 32 -3.01 -7.84 -26.43
CA PHE A 32 -1.91 -8.27 -25.57
C PHE A 32 -1.01 -7.11 -25.13
N LEU A 33 -0.59 -6.28 -26.07
CA LEU A 33 0.29 -5.14 -25.77
C LEU A 33 -0.41 -4.06 -24.94
N ALA A 34 -1.69 -3.76 -25.25
CA ALA A 34 -2.46 -2.76 -24.51
C ALA A 34 -2.72 -3.18 -23.06
N THR A 35 -3.14 -4.44 -22.85
CA THR A 35 -3.35 -4.98 -21.51
C THR A 35 -2.01 -5.14 -20.77
N GLY A 36 -0.96 -5.57 -21.43
CA GLY A 36 0.39 -5.62 -20.87
C GLY A 36 0.89 -4.26 -20.39
N TYR A 37 0.68 -3.21 -21.19
CA TYR A 37 1.00 -1.84 -20.80
C TYR A 37 0.17 -1.39 -19.58
N ALA A 38 -1.13 -1.71 -19.56
CA ALA A 38 -2.01 -1.35 -18.43
C ALA A 38 -1.50 -1.95 -17.11
N TYR A 39 -1.08 -3.22 -17.11
CA TYR A 39 -0.55 -3.86 -15.90
C TYR A 39 0.91 -3.51 -15.60
N LEU A 40 1.70 -3.14 -16.59
CA LEU A 40 3.11 -2.78 -16.37
C LEU A 40 3.26 -1.37 -15.79
N VAL A 41 2.38 -0.43 -16.15
CA VAL A 41 2.54 0.99 -15.78
C VAL A 41 1.48 1.42 -14.76
N PRO A 42 0.17 1.61 -15.10
CA PRO A 42 -0.79 2.12 -14.13
C PRO A 42 -1.16 1.12 -13.03
N LEU A 43 -1.23 -0.17 -13.33
CA LEU A 43 -1.68 -1.20 -12.38
C LEU A 43 -0.56 -2.02 -11.75
N ALA A 44 0.71 -1.65 -11.96
CA ALA A 44 1.86 -2.40 -11.45
C ALA A 44 1.83 -2.56 -9.92
N ASN A 45 1.35 -1.55 -9.20
CA ASN A 45 1.28 -1.60 -7.75
C ASN A 45 0.15 -2.50 -7.24
N VAL A 46 -0.95 -2.64 -7.99
CA VAL A 46 -2.03 -3.59 -7.67
C VAL A 46 -1.50 -5.03 -7.79
N LEU A 47 -0.74 -5.34 -8.85
CA LEU A 47 -0.11 -6.66 -8.98
C LEU A 47 0.85 -6.96 -7.83
N ARG A 48 1.69 -5.98 -7.45
CA ARG A 48 2.59 -6.12 -6.29
C ARG A 48 1.84 -6.34 -4.99
N TYR A 49 0.74 -5.62 -4.78
CA TYR A 49 -0.09 -5.83 -3.60
C TYR A 49 -0.57 -7.28 -3.52
N HIS A 50 -1.16 -7.81 -4.59
CA HIS A 50 -1.62 -9.19 -4.61
C HIS A 50 -0.47 -10.19 -4.38
N GLU A 51 0.71 -9.95 -4.95
CA GLU A 51 1.88 -10.80 -4.73
C GLU A 51 2.33 -10.78 -3.27
N GLN A 52 2.33 -9.61 -2.62
CA GLN A 52 2.74 -9.47 -1.24
C GLN A 52 1.75 -10.07 -0.24
N HIS A 53 0.48 -10.25 -0.63
CA HIS A 53 -0.56 -10.83 0.23
C HIS A 53 -0.87 -12.30 -0.06
N HIS A 54 -0.27 -12.88 -1.11
CA HIS A 54 -0.49 -14.28 -1.48
C HIS A 54 0.84 -15.00 -1.67
N LEU A 55 1.10 -16.00 -0.84
CA LEU A 55 2.34 -16.76 -0.91
C LEU A 55 2.07 -18.19 -1.40
N PHE A 56 2.51 -18.51 -2.62
CA PHE A 56 2.44 -19.88 -3.14
C PHE A 56 3.64 -20.71 -2.68
N ARG A 57 3.37 -21.88 -2.10
CA ARG A 57 4.37 -22.82 -1.60
C ARG A 57 4.27 -24.17 -2.31
N PHE A 58 5.40 -24.70 -2.76
CA PHE A 58 5.48 -26.01 -3.44
C PHE A 58 5.57 -27.14 -2.41
N THR A 59 4.54 -27.31 -1.57
CA THR A 59 4.46 -28.39 -0.58
C THR A 59 3.12 -29.09 -0.67
N ALA A 60 3.11 -30.40 -0.34
CA ALA A 60 1.87 -31.18 -0.32
C ALA A 60 0.89 -30.69 0.76
N ASP A 61 1.41 -30.19 1.87
CA ASP A 61 0.58 -29.67 2.96
C ASP A 61 -0.11 -28.35 2.56
N TYR A 62 0.60 -27.43 1.88
CA TYR A 62 -0.02 -26.24 1.32
C TYR A 62 -1.11 -26.57 0.30
N PHE A 63 -0.87 -27.54 -0.59
CA PHE A 63 -1.89 -27.98 -1.54
C PHE A 63 -3.13 -28.52 -0.84
N ARG A 64 -2.97 -29.42 0.16
CA ARG A 64 -4.10 -29.99 0.91
C ARG A 64 -4.87 -28.92 1.69
N GLN A 65 -4.14 -28.03 2.37
CA GLN A 65 -4.73 -26.97 3.15
C GLN A 65 -5.53 -26.02 2.25
N THR A 66 -4.93 -25.46 1.20
CA THR A 66 -5.61 -24.55 0.29
C THR A 66 -6.81 -25.21 -0.40
N LEU A 67 -6.68 -26.49 -0.78
CA LEU A 67 -7.78 -27.21 -1.40
C LEU A 67 -8.97 -27.39 -0.44
N SER A 68 -8.73 -27.62 0.85
CA SER A 68 -9.78 -27.84 1.85
C SER A 68 -10.43 -26.54 2.34
N GLU A 69 -9.67 -25.44 2.44
CA GLU A 69 -10.13 -24.18 3.00
C GLU A 69 -10.65 -23.21 1.92
N GLU A 70 -9.95 -23.09 0.79
CA GLU A 70 -10.19 -22.07 -0.23
C GLU A 70 -10.59 -22.65 -1.60
N GLY A 71 -10.27 -23.92 -1.85
CA GLY A 71 -10.60 -24.62 -3.08
C GLY A 71 -9.54 -24.52 -4.19
N LEU A 72 -9.75 -25.32 -5.25
CA LEU A 72 -8.81 -25.45 -6.37
C LEU A 72 -8.60 -24.14 -7.14
N LEU A 73 -9.63 -23.29 -7.21
CA LEU A 73 -9.55 -22.04 -7.94
C LEU A 73 -8.57 -21.06 -7.26
N CYS A 74 -8.64 -20.93 -5.94
CA CYS A 74 -7.69 -20.12 -5.18
C CYS A 74 -6.27 -20.67 -5.27
N TYR A 75 -6.08 -21.98 -5.21
CA TYR A 75 -4.77 -22.59 -5.44
C TYR A 75 -4.18 -22.22 -6.80
N ALA A 76 -4.99 -22.31 -7.86
CA ALA A 76 -4.57 -21.92 -9.21
C ALA A 76 -4.28 -20.40 -9.32
N THR A 77 -5.07 -19.59 -8.64
CA THR A 77 -4.86 -18.13 -8.59
C THR A 77 -3.57 -17.80 -7.86
N ASN A 78 -3.32 -18.37 -6.69
CA ASN A 78 -2.08 -18.17 -5.93
C ASN A 78 -0.85 -18.64 -6.72
N PHE A 79 -0.98 -19.71 -7.52
CA PHE A 79 0.07 -20.13 -8.46
C PHE A 79 0.34 -19.06 -9.53
N VAL A 80 -0.68 -18.38 -10.05
CA VAL A 80 -0.53 -17.30 -11.02
C VAL A 80 0.09 -16.05 -10.37
N VAL A 81 -0.38 -15.67 -9.19
CA VAL A 81 0.03 -14.46 -8.47
C VAL A 81 1.53 -14.46 -8.14
N GLN A 82 2.15 -15.61 -7.88
CA GLN A 82 3.60 -15.66 -7.60
C GLN A 82 4.46 -15.03 -8.71
N PHE A 83 4.00 -15.04 -9.97
CA PHE A 83 4.73 -14.45 -11.10
C PHE A 83 4.71 -12.91 -11.07
N PHE A 84 3.89 -12.28 -10.24
CA PHE A 84 3.84 -10.83 -10.06
C PHE A 84 5.03 -10.29 -9.25
N PHE A 85 5.85 -11.15 -8.67
CA PHE A 85 7.12 -10.80 -8.05
C PHE A 85 7.98 -9.91 -8.96
N HIS A 86 8.01 -10.20 -10.26
CA HIS A 86 8.61 -9.33 -11.26
C HIS A 86 7.51 -8.57 -12.01
N PRO A 87 7.44 -7.22 -11.94
CA PRO A 87 6.36 -6.44 -12.54
C PRO A 87 6.12 -6.72 -14.03
N TRP A 88 7.20 -6.91 -14.80
CA TRP A 88 7.11 -7.23 -16.22
C TRP A 88 6.52 -8.63 -16.46
N LEU A 89 6.88 -9.60 -15.63
CA LEU A 89 6.39 -10.98 -15.73
C LEU A 89 4.90 -11.05 -15.34
N GLY A 90 4.52 -10.37 -14.26
CA GLY A 90 3.13 -10.21 -13.85
C GLY A 90 2.26 -9.58 -14.94
N ALA A 91 2.75 -8.50 -15.56
CA ALA A 91 2.06 -7.85 -16.67
C ALA A 91 1.90 -8.78 -17.87
N MET A 92 2.93 -9.55 -18.23
CA MET A 92 2.87 -10.56 -19.31
C MET A 92 1.85 -11.68 -19.00
N VAL A 93 1.84 -12.17 -17.77
CA VAL A 93 0.88 -13.22 -17.34
C VAL A 93 -0.54 -12.69 -17.41
N MET A 94 -0.84 -11.53 -16.86
CA MET A 94 -2.18 -10.91 -16.92
C MET A 94 -2.59 -10.60 -18.36
N ALA A 95 -1.70 -10.06 -19.17
CA ALA A 95 -1.95 -9.82 -20.60
C ALA A 95 -2.27 -11.13 -21.33
N THR A 96 -1.56 -12.21 -21.02
CA THR A 96 -1.83 -13.55 -21.58
C THR A 96 -3.22 -14.04 -21.19
N LEU A 97 -3.59 -13.97 -19.91
CA LEU A 97 -4.91 -14.40 -19.41
C LEU A 97 -6.04 -13.63 -20.09
N LEU A 98 -5.95 -12.30 -20.16
CA LEU A 98 -6.97 -11.49 -20.83
C LEU A 98 -7.01 -11.73 -22.36
N THR A 99 -5.87 -11.95 -22.98
CA THR A 99 -5.79 -12.29 -24.41
C THR A 99 -6.40 -13.67 -24.68
N LEU A 100 -6.21 -14.64 -23.78
CA LEU A 100 -6.86 -15.95 -23.89
C LEU A 100 -8.39 -15.85 -23.78
N ILE A 101 -8.90 -14.97 -22.92
CA ILE A 101 -10.36 -14.69 -22.85
C ILE A 101 -10.83 -14.06 -24.16
N PHE A 102 -10.10 -13.06 -24.68
CA PHE A 102 -10.42 -12.43 -25.96
C PHE A 102 -10.51 -13.46 -27.10
N VAL A 103 -9.48 -14.30 -27.26
CA VAL A 103 -9.41 -15.31 -28.33
C VAL A 103 -10.49 -16.37 -28.16
N GLY A 104 -10.75 -16.83 -26.93
CA GLY A 104 -11.78 -17.82 -26.64
C GLY A 104 -13.19 -17.31 -26.94
N VAL A 105 -13.52 -16.09 -26.50
CA VAL A 105 -14.83 -15.47 -26.77
C VAL A 105 -15.02 -15.24 -28.28
N GLU A 106 -14.00 -14.74 -28.98
CA GLU A 106 -14.05 -14.64 -30.43
C GLU A 106 -14.27 -15.97 -31.14
N GLY A 107 -13.57 -17.01 -30.67
CA GLY A 107 -13.70 -18.36 -31.19
C GLY A 107 -15.12 -18.92 -31.03
N MET A 108 -15.75 -18.66 -29.85
CA MET A 108 -17.14 -19.02 -29.57
C MET A 108 -18.12 -18.27 -30.49
N LEU A 109 -18.00 -16.94 -30.51
CA LEU A 109 -18.89 -16.08 -31.31
C LEU A 109 -18.79 -16.39 -32.81
N LYS A 110 -17.61 -16.66 -33.30
CA LYS A 110 -17.40 -17.07 -34.70
C LYS A 110 -18.16 -18.35 -35.06
N ARG A 111 -18.24 -19.29 -34.13
CA ARG A 111 -18.95 -20.56 -34.34
C ARG A 111 -20.47 -20.37 -34.19
N LEU A 112 -20.93 -19.62 -33.19
CA LEU A 112 -22.34 -19.31 -32.97
C LEU A 112 -22.94 -18.48 -34.13
N LEU A 113 -22.17 -17.53 -34.69
CA LEU A 113 -22.61 -16.61 -35.73
C LEU A 113 -22.22 -17.05 -37.16
N PHE A 114 -21.85 -18.32 -37.35
CA PHE A 114 -21.57 -18.92 -38.63
C PHE A 114 -20.60 -18.11 -39.53
N GLY A 115 -19.49 -17.68 -38.96
CA GLY A 115 -18.39 -17.08 -39.76
C GLY A 115 -18.55 -15.59 -40.06
N ARG A 116 -19.50 -14.89 -39.48
CA ARG A 116 -19.63 -13.42 -39.61
C ARG A 116 -18.52 -12.67 -38.89
N ALA A 117 -18.13 -11.54 -39.41
CA ALA A 117 -17.03 -10.73 -38.90
C ALA A 117 -17.44 -9.79 -37.74
N LEU A 118 -18.70 -9.73 -37.37
CA LEU A 118 -19.23 -8.88 -36.31
C LEU A 118 -18.63 -9.11 -34.91
N PRO A 119 -18.10 -10.30 -34.58
CA PRO A 119 -17.73 -10.65 -33.20
C PRO A 119 -16.45 -10.02 -32.66
N LEU A 120 -15.54 -9.54 -33.48
CA LEU A 120 -14.21 -9.07 -33.04
C LEU A 120 -14.26 -7.99 -31.93
N CYS A 121 -15.35 -7.27 -31.84
CA CYS A 121 -15.55 -6.20 -30.88
C CYS A 121 -16.19 -6.66 -29.59
N LEU A 122 -17.03 -7.71 -29.67
CA LEU A 122 -17.69 -8.29 -28.51
C LEU A 122 -16.70 -9.04 -27.62
N GLY A 123 -15.61 -9.58 -28.21
CA GLY A 123 -14.52 -10.19 -27.45
C GLY A 123 -13.76 -9.20 -26.57
N LEU A 124 -13.77 -7.90 -26.89
CA LEU A 124 -13.16 -6.85 -26.06
C LEU A 124 -13.96 -6.53 -24.80
N VAL A 125 -15.28 -6.75 -24.79
CA VAL A 125 -16.14 -6.39 -23.65
C VAL A 125 -15.70 -7.09 -22.35
N PRO A 126 -15.56 -8.44 -22.29
CA PRO A 126 -15.11 -9.09 -21.06
C PRO A 126 -13.68 -8.68 -20.67
N VAL A 127 -12.79 -8.41 -21.62
CA VAL A 127 -11.42 -7.94 -21.36
C VAL A 127 -11.45 -6.59 -20.65
N LEU A 128 -12.25 -5.63 -21.15
CA LEU A 128 -12.37 -4.30 -20.58
C LEU A 128 -13.04 -4.33 -19.21
N LEU A 129 -14.08 -5.16 -19.05
CA LEU A 129 -14.75 -5.34 -17.75
C LEU A 129 -13.79 -5.91 -16.70
N LEU A 130 -12.99 -6.91 -17.06
CA LEU A 130 -11.99 -7.49 -16.16
C LEU A 130 -10.83 -6.52 -15.90
N LEU A 131 -10.43 -5.71 -16.88
CA LEU A 131 -9.42 -4.68 -16.67
C LEU A 131 -9.90 -3.66 -15.63
N ILE A 132 -11.13 -3.16 -15.76
CA ILE A 132 -11.76 -2.25 -14.79
C ILE A 132 -11.94 -2.94 -13.43
N TYR A 133 -12.35 -4.20 -13.43
CA TYR A 133 -12.49 -4.99 -12.19
C TYR A 133 -11.18 -5.07 -11.40
N THR A 134 -10.05 -5.24 -12.08
CA THR A 134 -8.71 -5.40 -11.47
C THR A 134 -7.98 -4.09 -11.20
N GLU A 135 -8.62 -2.93 -11.28
CA GLU A 135 -8.01 -1.63 -10.96
C GLU A 135 -7.77 -1.42 -9.46
N THR A 136 -8.49 -2.14 -8.62
CA THR A 136 -8.43 -2.02 -7.16
C THR A 136 -7.97 -3.31 -6.50
N THR A 137 -7.32 -3.19 -5.36
CA THR A 137 -6.89 -4.31 -4.52
C THR A 137 -8.05 -5.03 -3.81
N ALA A 138 -9.22 -4.41 -3.74
CA ALA A 138 -10.40 -4.98 -3.08
C ALA A 138 -11.01 -6.18 -3.82
N HIS A 139 -10.63 -6.39 -5.08
CA HIS A 139 -11.20 -7.43 -5.91
C HIS A 139 -10.29 -8.65 -6.02
N ASP A 140 -10.87 -9.83 -5.81
CA ASP A 140 -10.16 -11.09 -5.89
C ASP A 140 -9.84 -11.49 -7.34
N LEU A 141 -8.58 -11.81 -7.61
CA LEU A 141 -8.10 -12.27 -8.91
C LEU A 141 -8.62 -13.67 -9.32
N CYS A 142 -9.22 -14.42 -8.39
CA CYS A 142 -9.88 -15.69 -8.69
C CYS A 142 -10.90 -15.57 -9.82
N TRP A 143 -11.60 -14.44 -9.91
CA TRP A 143 -12.57 -14.19 -10.97
C TRP A 143 -11.94 -14.08 -12.37
N VAL A 144 -10.70 -13.58 -12.46
CA VAL A 144 -9.97 -13.56 -13.74
C VAL A 144 -9.63 -14.98 -14.19
N VAL A 145 -9.09 -15.79 -13.28
CA VAL A 145 -8.74 -17.20 -13.56
C VAL A 145 -9.99 -17.99 -13.91
N LEU A 146 -11.08 -17.82 -13.15
CA LEU A 146 -12.38 -18.45 -13.42
C LEU A 146 -12.91 -18.05 -14.80
N SER A 147 -12.81 -16.78 -15.18
CA SER A 147 -13.26 -16.28 -16.49
C SER A 147 -12.49 -16.94 -17.64
N VAL A 148 -11.19 -17.21 -17.47
CA VAL A 148 -10.41 -17.97 -18.45
C VAL A 148 -10.96 -19.38 -18.58
N VAL A 149 -11.14 -20.09 -17.44
CA VAL A 149 -11.66 -21.48 -17.43
C VAL A 149 -13.05 -21.54 -18.09
N LEU A 150 -13.97 -20.68 -17.66
CA LEU A 150 -15.34 -20.63 -18.22
C LEU A 150 -15.36 -20.32 -19.71
N THR A 151 -14.49 -19.43 -20.18
CA THR A 151 -14.37 -19.11 -21.60
C THR A 151 -13.95 -20.32 -22.41
N TRP A 152 -12.95 -21.06 -21.96
CA TRP A 152 -12.45 -22.24 -22.70
C TRP A 152 -13.36 -23.45 -22.59
N VAL A 153 -14.04 -23.65 -21.46
CA VAL A 153 -15.11 -24.65 -21.31
C VAL A 153 -16.27 -24.29 -22.25
N GLY A 154 -16.72 -23.04 -22.26
CA GLY A 154 -17.76 -22.57 -23.16
C GLY A 154 -17.37 -22.75 -24.64
N TRP A 155 -16.13 -22.43 -24.99
CA TRP A 155 -15.61 -22.65 -26.34
C TRP A 155 -15.63 -24.15 -26.74
N LEU A 156 -15.26 -25.05 -25.81
CA LEU A 156 -15.32 -26.49 -26.01
C LEU A 156 -16.76 -26.95 -26.21
N VAL A 157 -17.69 -26.54 -25.34
CA VAL A 157 -19.11 -26.86 -25.44
C VAL A 157 -19.70 -26.40 -26.78
N VAL A 158 -19.47 -25.13 -27.16
CA VAL A 158 -19.93 -24.59 -28.46
C VAL A 158 -19.33 -25.38 -29.63
N THR A 159 -18.06 -25.78 -29.50
CA THR A 159 -17.39 -26.59 -30.52
C THR A 159 -18.02 -27.97 -30.68
N LEU A 160 -18.31 -28.64 -29.57
CA LEU A 160 -18.97 -29.95 -29.57
C LEU A 160 -20.41 -29.84 -30.10
N LEU A 161 -21.20 -28.91 -29.59
CA LEU A 161 -22.55 -28.65 -30.05
C LEU A 161 -22.61 -28.33 -31.56
N SER A 162 -21.67 -27.52 -32.07
CA SER A 162 -21.62 -27.18 -33.49
C SER A 162 -21.35 -28.40 -34.39
N ARG A 163 -20.80 -29.49 -33.89
CA ARG A 163 -20.63 -30.76 -34.63
C ARG A 163 -21.91 -31.58 -34.68
N PHE A 164 -22.75 -31.51 -33.60
CA PHE A 164 -23.99 -32.29 -33.50
C PHE A 164 -25.19 -31.54 -34.10
N THR A 165 -25.17 -30.19 -34.18
CA THR A 165 -26.31 -29.37 -34.59
C THR A 165 -26.22 -28.89 -36.04
N SER A 166 -25.63 -29.71 -36.94
CA SER A 166 -25.79 -29.50 -38.39
C SER A 166 -27.28 -29.44 -38.83
N TRP A 167 -28.19 -29.73 -37.90
CA TRP A 167 -29.63 -29.77 -38.05
C TRP A 167 -30.40 -28.55 -37.56
N LEU A 168 -29.77 -27.60 -36.89
CA LEU A 168 -30.45 -26.43 -36.33
C LEU A 168 -30.30 -25.19 -37.24
N PRO A 169 -31.35 -24.82 -38.03
CA PRO A 169 -31.29 -23.70 -38.97
C PRO A 169 -31.39 -22.31 -38.30
N LEU A 170 -31.33 -22.24 -36.99
CA LEU A 170 -31.68 -21.04 -36.19
C LEU A 170 -30.83 -19.80 -36.48
N PHE A 171 -29.68 -19.91 -37.13
CA PHE A 171 -28.80 -18.77 -37.35
C PHE A 171 -28.21 -18.69 -38.80
N ARG A 172 -28.95 -19.12 -39.79
CA ARG A 172 -28.55 -19.06 -41.19
C ARG A 172 -28.62 -17.63 -41.73
N VAL A 173 -27.56 -16.90 -41.59
CA VAL A 173 -27.47 -15.56 -42.12
C VAL A 173 -26.94 -15.56 -43.54
N GLN A 174 -27.72 -14.96 -44.44
CA GLN A 174 -27.71 -15.19 -45.88
C GLN A 174 -26.60 -14.52 -46.68
N LYS A 175 -25.82 -13.56 -46.22
CA LYS A 175 -24.69 -12.98 -46.97
C LYS A 175 -23.55 -12.53 -46.05
N PRO A 176 -22.31 -12.91 -46.33
CA PRO A 176 -21.15 -12.35 -45.66
C PRO A 176 -20.97 -10.88 -46.03
N TRP A 177 -20.64 -10.02 -45.07
CA TRP A 177 -20.29 -8.63 -45.33
C TRP A 177 -19.06 -8.54 -46.26
N SER A 178 -18.95 -7.46 -47.05
CA SER A 178 -17.77 -7.22 -47.82
C SER A 178 -16.54 -7.04 -46.93
N THR A 179 -15.37 -7.41 -47.38
CA THR A 179 -14.11 -7.28 -46.63
C THR A 179 -13.86 -5.85 -46.15
N LYS A 180 -14.26 -4.84 -46.93
CA LYS A 180 -14.18 -3.42 -46.58
C LYS A 180 -15.12 -3.08 -45.44
N ALA A 181 -16.39 -3.54 -45.51
CA ALA A 181 -17.37 -3.31 -44.45
C ALA A 181 -16.96 -4.01 -43.14
N GLN A 182 -16.36 -5.19 -43.22
CA GLN A 182 -15.80 -5.91 -42.08
C GLN A 182 -14.64 -5.14 -41.41
N ALA A 183 -13.71 -4.61 -42.22
CA ALA A 183 -12.58 -3.83 -41.72
C ALA A 183 -13.03 -2.50 -41.08
N ILE A 184 -13.99 -1.82 -41.69
CA ILE A 184 -14.55 -0.56 -41.13
C ILE A 184 -15.31 -0.83 -39.83
N SER A 185 -16.14 -1.87 -39.75
CA SER A 185 -16.86 -2.22 -38.52
C SER A 185 -15.92 -2.61 -37.40
N LEU A 186 -14.83 -3.32 -37.72
CA LEU A 186 -13.78 -3.68 -36.77
C LEU A 186 -13.07 -2.43 -36.22
N LEU A 187 -12.69 -1.50 -37.13
CA LEU A 187 -12.03 -0.26 -36.74
C LEU A 187 -12.92 0.60 -35.83
N LEU A 188 -14.20 0.81 -36.23
CA LEU A 188 -15.15 1.59 -35.46
C LEU A 188 -15.41 0.98 -34.08
N ALA A 189 -15.62 -0.31 -34.02
CA ALA A 189 -15.90 -0.96 -32.77
C ALA A 189 -14.65 -1.11 -31.88
N GLY A 190 -13.47 -1.27 -32.48
CA GLY A 190 -12.21 -1.15 -31.75
C GLY A 190 -12.02 0.23 -31.14
N LEU A 191 -12.28 1.29 -31.89
CA LEU A 191 -12.23 2.67 -31.39
C LEU A 191 -13.27 2.94 -30.30
N THR A 192 -14.50 2.46 -30.47
CA THR A 192 -15.55 2.62 -29.44
C THR A 192 -15.23 1.83 -28.18
N ALA A 193 -14.73 0.61 -28.30
CA ALA A 193 -14.30 -0.20 -27.16
C ALA A 193 -13.12 0.44 -26.42
N LEU A 194 -12.10 0.91 -27.14
CA LEU A 194 -10.96 1.62 -26.56
C LEU A 194 -11.40 2.93 -25.88
N GLY A 195 -12.29 3.70 -26.52
CA GLY A 195 -12.83 4.92 -25.93
C GLY A 195 -13.66 4.65 -24.66
N ALA A 196 -14.56 3.68 -24.71
CA ALA A 196 -15.35 3.27 -23.56
C ALA A 196 -14.48 2.69 -22.43
N GLY A 197 -13.49 1.86 -22.78
CA GLY A 197 -12.52 1.32 -21.84
C GLY A 197 -11.67 2.40 -21.18
N TYR A 198 -11.18 3.38 -21.95
CA TYR A 198 -10.44 4.52 -21.43
C TYR A 198 -11.30 5.36 -20.48
N VAL A 199 -12.53 5.69 -20.88
CA VAL A 199 -13.46 6.46 -20.02
C VAL A 199 -13.81 5.68 -18.76
N GLY A 200 -14.08 4.37 -18.87
CA GLY A 200 -14.31 3.48 -17.74
C GLY A 200 -13.10 3.47 -16.80
N PHE A 201 -11.92 3.23 -17.33
CA PHE A 201 -10.67 3.23 -16.56
C PHE A 201 -10.45 4.57 -15.85
N VAL A 202 -10.50 5.71 -16.54
CA VAL A 202 -10.27 7.03 -15.93
C VAL A 202 -11.29 7.36 -14.84
N LYS A 203 -12.56 6.95 -15.02
CA LYS A 203 -13.63 7.19 -14.03
C LYS A 203 -13.50 6.32 -12.79
N HIS A 204 -13.08 5.09 -12.95
CA HIS A 204 -13.02 4.10 -11.87
C HIS A 204 -11.63 3.97 -11.24
N TYR A 205 -10.57 4.45 -11.93
CA TYR A 205 -9.21 4.35 -11.44
C TYR A 205 -9.06 5.01 -10.05
N PRO A 206 -8.74 4.22 -9.02
CA PRO A 206 -8.66 4.70 -7.65
C PRO A 206 -7.32 5.40 -7.40
N ALA A 207 -7.14 6.63 -7.93
CA ALA A 207 -5.90 7.38 -7.82
C ALA A 207 -5.37 7.51 -6.38
N LYS A 208 -6.27 7.53 -5.39
CA LYS A 208 -5.91 7.55 -3.96
C LYS A 208 -5.25 6.25 -3.52
N GLU A 209 -5.83 5.13 -3.90
CA GLU A 209 -5.30 3.79 -3.62
C GLU A 209 -3.94 3.62 -4.31
N GLY A 210 -3.79 4.08 -5.55
CA GLY A 210 -2.52 4.08 -6.25
C GLY A 210 -1.41 4.84 -5.50
N ILE A 211 -1.71 6.02 -4.92
CA ILE A 211 -0.75 6.76 -4.09
C ILE A 211 -0.43 5.98 -2.80
N LEU A 212 -1.44 5.40 -2.16
CA LEU A 212 -1.25 4.60 -0.95
C LEU A 212 -0.35 3.39 -1.21
N LEU A 213 -0.62 2.62 -2.27
CA LEU A 213 0.18 1.47 -2.66
C LEU A 213 1.64 1.84 -2.98
N GLN A 214 1.86 2.99 -3.65
CA GLN A 214 3.21 3.49 -3.88
C GLN A 214 3.90 3.91 -2.58
N THR A 215 3.18 4.55 -1.68
CA THR A 215 3.70 4.92 -0.36
C THR A 215 4.17 3.67 0.40
N VAL A 216 3.31 2.66 0.50
CA VAL A 216 3.63 1.38 1.16
C VAL A 216 4.83 0.70 0.50
N PHE A 217 4.85 0.63 -0.82
CA PHE A 217 5.97 0.02 -1.56
C PHE A 217 7.32 0.67 -1.25
N HIS A 218 7.39 2.01 -1.29
CA HIS A 218 8.62 2.74 -0.97
C HIS A 218 8.97 2.68 0.52
N ALA A 219 7.97 2.67 1.41
CA ALA A 219 8.20 2.52 2.85
C ALA A 219 8.84 1.18 3.20
N ARG A 220 8.38 0.08 2.60
CA ARG A 220 9.00 -1.25 2.76
C ARG A 220 10.45 -1.32 2.25
N GLN A 221 10.83 -0.44 1.32
CA GLN A 221 12.20 -0.31 0.81
C GLN A 221 13.04 0.73 1.56
N CYS A 222 12.46 1.38 2.59
CA CYS A 222 13.08 2.50 3.30
C CYS A 222 13.48 3.68 2.38
N ASP A 223 12.78 3.84 1.22
CA ASP A 223 12.96 4.98 0.32
C ASP A 223 12.13 6.17 0.82
N TRP A 224 12.58 6.74 1.94
CA TRP A 224 11.87 7.82 2.62
C TRP A 224 11.67 9.08 1.77
N PRO A 225 12.61 9.48 0.91
CA PRO A 225 12.37 10.60 -0.02
C PRO A 225 11.18 10.37 -0.97
N ALA A 226 11.00 9.15 -1.46
CA ALA A 226 9.84 8.81 -2.28
C ALA A 226 8.55 8.78 -1.45
N VAL A 227 8.59 8.18 -0.26
CA VAL A 227 7.46 8.17 0.70
C VAL A 227 7.00 9.60 0.96
N LEU A 228 7.93 10.52 1.25
CA LEU A 228 7.60 11.92 1.53
C LEU A 228 6.89 12.60 0.33
N ARG A 229 7.37 12.36 -0.90
CA ARG A 229 6.72 12.93 -2.11
C ARG A 229 5.29 12.43 -2.31
N TYR A 230 5.06 11.11 -2.13
CA TYR A 230 3.73 10.54 -2.33
C TYR A 230 2.75 10.93 -1.23
N THR A 231 3.17 10.89 0.03
CA THR A 231 2.33 11.30 1.16
C THR A 231 2.00 12.79 1.09
N GLN A 232 2.98 13.64 0.75
CA GLN A 232 2.75 15.06 0.56
C GLN A 232 1.72 15.33 -0.53
N ARG A 233 1.86 14.70 -1.70
CA ARG A 233 0.87 14.82 -2.80
C ARG A 233 -0.55 14.42 -2.36
N TYR A 234 -0.68 13.41 -1.49
CA TYR A 234 -1.98 12.98 -0.96
C TYR A 234 -2.58 14.02 -0.02
N LEU A 235 -1.75 14.55 0.88
CA LEU A 235 -2.15 15.54 1.90
C LEU A 235 -2.44 16.92 1.27
N ASP A 236 -1.68 17.35 0.26
CA ASP A 236 -1.92 18.58 -0.51
C ASP A 236 -3.28 18.57 -1.22
N ALA A 237 -3.83 17.40 -1.52
CA ALA A 237 -5.17 17.26 -2.05
C ALA A 237 -6.28 17.42 -0.98
N GLY A 238 -5.94 17.87 0.23
CA GLY A 238 -6.87 18.15 1.33
C GLY A 238 -7.51 16.90 1.95
N LYS A 239 -6.85 15.75 1.87
CA LYS A 239 -7.38 14.46 2.34
C LYS A 239 -6.53 13.95 3.50
N THR A 240 -7.17 13.35 4.49
CA THR A 240 -6.52 12.68 5.61
C THR A 240 -6.77 11.18 5.55
N ASN A 241 -5.73 10.42 5.82
CA ASN A 241 -5.78 8.98 5.99
C ASN A 241 -4.75 8.62 7.07
N PRO A 242 -5.10 7.83 8.10
CA PRO A 242 -4.18 7.52 9.19
C PRO A 242 -2.87 6.89 8.73
N LEU A 243 -2.92 5.95 7.77
CA LEU A 243 -1.75 5.27 7.24
C LEU A 243 -0.83 6.24 6.46
N ILE A 244 -1.41 7.16 5.67
CA ILE A 244 -0.64 8.20 4.99
C ILE A 244 0.01 9.15 5.99
N ALA A 245 -0.72 9.57 7.03
CA ALA A 245 -0.19 10.46 8.08
C ALA A 245 0.98 9.79 8.84
N TYR A 246 0.81 8.51 9.19
CA TYR A 246 1.85 7.69 9.82
C TYR A 246 3.12 7.62 8.99
N PHE A 247 3.02 7.25 7.71
CA PHE A 247 4.18 7.20 6.81
C PHE A 247 4.77 8.58 6.53
N HIS A 248 3.94 9.62 6.45
CA HIS A 248 4.42 11.00 6.27
C HIS A 248 5.29 11.43 7.45
N THR A 249 4.83 11.20 8.68
CA THR A 249 5.58 11.52 9.90
C THR A 249 6.90 10.77 9.97
N MET A 250 6.90 9.48 9.63
CA MET A 250 8.12 8.67 9.57
C MET A 250 9.09 9.19 8.50
N ALA A 251 8.59 9.57 7.32
CA ALA A 251 9.41 10.14 6.26
C ALA A 251 9.96 11.53 6.63
N LEU A 252 9.19 12.37 7.34
CA LEU A 252 9.68 13.64 7.88
C LEU A 252 10.81 13.43 8.89
N TYR A 253 10.71 12.41 9.74
CA TYR A 253 11.79 12.07 10.65
C TYR A 253 13.07 11.71 9.88
N HIS A 254 13.00 10.79 8.91
CA HIS A 254 14.16 10.39 8.12
C HIS A 254 14.74 11.52 7.25
N ALA A 255 13.93 12.50 6.89
CA ALA A 255 14.38 13.73 6.23
C ALA A 255 14.99 14.77 7.21
N GLY A 256 14.98 14.50 8.53
CA GLY A 256 15.40 15.45 9.57
C GLY A 256 14.47 16.66 9.71
N GLN A 257 13.24 16.58 9.22
CA GLN A 257 12.28 17.69 9.14
C GLN A 257 11.10 17.53 10.12
N LEU A 258 11.00 16.42 10.85
CA LEU A 258 9.83 16.16 11.70
C LEU A 258 9.53 17.30 12.67
N PRO A 259 10.49 17.84 13.47
CA PRO A 259 10.18 18.93 14.40
C PRO A 259 9.76 20.23 13.72
N ALA A 260 10.28 20.50 12.51
CA ALA A 260 10.00 21.75 11.80
C ALA A 260 8.66 21.74 11.06
N ARG A 261 8.19 20.54 10.65
CA ARG A 261 7.06 20.38 9.74
C ARG A 261 5.90 19.55 10.32
N LEU A 262 5.92 19.31 11.65
CA LEU A 262 4.91 18.50 12.34
C LEU A 262 3.47 19.00 12.10
N PHE A 263 3.29 20.31 11.97
CA PHE A 263 2.00 20.96 11.79
C PHE A 263 1.78 21.52 10.37
N ASP A 264 2.59 21.15 9.38
CA ASP A 264 2.41 21.56 7.97
C ASP A 264 1.06 21.10 7.40
N TYR A 265 0.55 19.98 7.89
CA TYR A 265 -0.75 19.43 7.55
C TYR A 265 -1.65 19.33 8.77
N PRO A 266 -2.99 19.40 8.59
CA PRO A 266 -3.91 19.30 9.70
C PRO A 266 -3.70 18.02 10.50
N ALA A 267 -3.14 18.14 11.71
CA ALA A 267 -2.87 17.02 12.59
C ALA A 267 -4.12 16.62 13.43
N SER A 268 -5.30 16.65 12.80
CA SER A 268 -6.60 16.33 13.45
C SER A 268 -6.68 14.89 13.99
N LEU A 269 -5.75 14.02 13.60
CA LEU A 269 -5.61 12.67 14.17
C LEU A 269 -4.81 12.65 15.49
N GLY A 270 -4.21 13.79 15.89
CA GLY A 270 -3.38 13.86 17.09
C GLY A 270 -2.25 12.84 17.06
N VAL A 271 -2.05 12.12 18.17
CA VAL A 271 -0.98 11.11 18.29
C VAL A 271 -1.11 9.93 17.32
N GLN A 272 -2.28 9.72 16.70
CA GLN A 272 -2.46 8.67 15.69
C GLN A 272 -1.72 8.97 14.38
N THR A 273 -1.13 10.14 14.23
CA THR A 273 -0.17 10.42 13.15
C THR A 273 1.21 9.80 13.40
N LEU A 274 1.54 9.46 14.63
CA LEU A 274 2.84 8.90 15.02
C LEU A 274 2.83 7.38 15.07
N TYR A 275 1.74 6.79 15.59
CA TYR A 275 1.61 5.35 15.77
C TYR A 275 0.13 4.94 15.80
N PHE A 276 -0.13 3.66 15.54
CA PHE A 276 -1.46 3.11 15.60
C PHE A 276 -1.77 2.61 17.02
N PRO A 277 -2.89 3.04 17.62
CA PRO A 277 -3.41 2.36 18.81
C PRO A 277 -3.90 0.96 18.41
N TRP A 278 -3.73 0.00 19.31
CA TRP A 278 -4.23 -1.36 19.09
C TRP A 278 -5.76 -1.38 19.00
N ARG A 279 -6.32 -1.56 17.79
CA ARG A 279 -7.77 -1.61 17.54
C ARG A 279 -8.23 -2.84 16.78
N GLY A 280 -7.32 -3.77 16.47
CA GLY A 280 -7.65 -4.98 15.70
C GLY A 280 -8.00 -4.74 14.23
N ASN A 281 -7.52 -3.64 13.65
CA ASN A 281 -7.70 -3.36 12.23
C ASN A 281 -6.58 -4.01 11.41
N ALA A 282 -6.94 -4.76 10.35
CA ALA A 282 -5.98 -5.49 9.52
C ALA A 282 -4.86 -4.61 8.95
N SER A 283 -5.20 -3.45 8.35
CA SER A 283 -4.18 -2.55 7.77
C SER A 283 -3.27 -1.91 8.83
N GLU A 284 -3.75 -1.75 10.07
CA GLU A 284 -2.92 -1.27 11.17
C GLU A 284 -1.97 -2.37 11.64
N ALA A 285 -2.42 -3.64 11.68
CA ALA A 285 -1.58 -4.78 12.04
C ALA A 285 -0.39 -4.93 11.07
N GLU A 286 -0.62 -4.80 9.78
CA GLU A 286 0.40 -4.94 8.74
C GLU A 286 1.55 -3.93 8.87
N PHE A 287 1.27 -2.69 9.30
CA PHE A 287 2.26 -1.60 9.28
C PHE A 287 2.67 -1.07 10.64
N GLY A 288 1.90 -1.39 11.71
CA GLY A 288 2.16 -0.84 13.04
C GLY A 288 3.53 -1.21 13.59
N GLY A 289 4.04 -2.40 13.25
CA GLY A 289 5.36 -2.87 13.67
C GLY A 289 6.54 -2.07 13.11
N MET A 290 6.39 -1.36 11.99
CA MET A 290 7.50 -0.64 11.35
C MET A 290 8.11 0.45 12.24
N LEU A 291 7.31 1.19 12.98
CA LEU A 291 7.81 2.18 13.94
C LEU A 291 8.65 1.52 15.04
N PHE A 292 8.16 0.43 15.59
CA PHE A 292 8.84 -0.29 16.68
C PHE A 292 10.14 -0.93 16.18
N GLU A 293 10.19 -1.42 14.94
CA GLU A 293 11.44 -1.85 14.29
C GLU A 293 12.45 -0.70 14.24
N GLN A 294 12.03 0.49 13.79
CA GLN A 294 12.88 1.67 13.67
C GLN A 294 13.39 2.18 15.03
N LEU A 295 12.56 2.12 16.05
CA LEU A 295 12.92 2.45 17.43
C LEU A 295 13.82 1.40 18.09
N GLY A 296 13.93 0.20 17.51
CA GLY A 296 14.64 -0.93 18.08
C GLY A 296 13.87 -1.66 19.18
N LEU A 297 12.56 -1.48 19.28
CA LEU A 297 11.67 -2.19 20.21
C LEU A 297 11.22 -3.51 19.55
N LEU A 298 12.16 -4.44 19.33
CA LEU A 298 11.92 -5.61 18.49
C LEU A 298 10.90 -6.62 19.04
N ASN A 299 10.70 -6.69 20.33
CA ASN A 299 9.65 -7.55 20.90
C ASN A 299 8.26 -7.03 20.47
N GLU A 300 8.08 -5.71 20.45
CA GLU A 300 6.82 -5.11 20.02
C GLU A 300 6.66 -5.20 18.49
N ALA A 301 7.73 -4.96 17.72
CA ALA A 301 7.71 -5.21 16.28
C ALA A 301 7.35 -6.67 15.95
N LEU A 302 7.88 -7.65 16.70
CA LEU A 302 7.53 -9.05 16.58
C LEU A 302 6.06 -9.34 16.93
N HIS A 303 5.53 -8.68 17.96
CA HIS A 303 4.13 -8.78 18.34
C HIS A 303 3.20 -8.33 17.19
N TRP A 304 3.41 -7.11 16.66
CA TRP A 304 2.65 -6.59 15.52
C TRP A 304 2.73 -7.51 14.29
N GLU A 305 3.91 -8.01 13.99
CA GLU A 305 4.12 -8.91 12.85
C GLU A 305 3.44 -10.29 13.04
N THR A 306 3.34 -10.75 14.30
CA THR A 306 2.60 -11.98 14.63
C THR A 306 1.10 -11.79 14.46
N GLU A 307 0.57 -10.63 14.84
CA GLU A 307 -0.84 -10.29 14.63
C GLU A 307 -1.16 -10.14 13.14
N ALA A 308 -0.26 -9.49 12.38
CA ALA A 308 -0.39 -9.42 10.93
C ALA A 308 -0.38 -10.83 10.28
N LEU A 309 0.46 -11.74 10.78
CA LEU A 309 0.45 -13.15 10.35
C LEU A 309 -0.90 -13.84 10.61
N VAL A 310 -1.56 -13.52 11.73
CA VAL A 310 -2.88 -14.07 12.07
C VAL A 310 -3.97 -13.52 11.15
N VAL A 311 -3.90 -12.23 10.81
CA VAL A 311 -4.91 -11.55 9.98
C VAL A 311 -4.76 -11.90 8.50
N ASP A 312 -3.53 -11.76 7.96
CA ASP A 312 -3.24 -11.86 6.53
C ASP A 312 -2.73 -13.25 6.11
N GLY A 313 -2.44 -14.10 7.10
CA GLY A 313 -1.82 -15.40 6.85
C GLY A 313 -0.31 -15.30 6.56
N PRO A 314 0.32 -16.42 6.19
CA PRO A 314 1.78 -16.49 5.98
C PRO A 314 2.18 -15.87 4.64
N THR A 315 2.24 -14.54 4.59
CA THR A 315 2.74 -13.78 3.43
C THR A 315 4.28 -13.70 3.46
N ALA A 316 4.90 -13.42 2.31
CA ALA A 316 6.36 -13.33 2.24
C ALA A 316 6.93 -12.19 3.12
N PRO A 317 6.39 -10.97 3.12
CA PRO A 317 6.87 -9.90 4.00
C PRO A 317 6.82 -10.29 5.48
N HIS A 318 5.72 -10.90 5.94
CA HIS A 318 5.57 -11.32 7.34
C HIS A 318 6.59 -12.39 7.72
N LEU A 319 6.76 -13.43 6.90
CA LEU A 319 7.74 -14.49 7.16
C LEU A 319 9.17 -13.94 7.21
N VAL A 320 9.51 -13.01 6.35
CA VAL A 320 10.84 -12.35 6.34
C VAL A 320 11.06 -11.56 7.62
N ASN A 321 10.11 -10.73 8.03
CA ASN A 321 10.23 -9.91 9.24
C ASN A 321 10.26 -10.77 10.50
N LEU A 322 9.38 -11.78 10.61
CA LEU A 322 9.38 -12.73 11.70
C LEU A 322 10.72 -13.47 11.82
N ALA A 323 11.33 -13.89 10.68
CA ALA A 323 12.66 -14.49 10.68
C ALA A 323 13.71 -13.49 11.17
N ARG A 324 13.75 -12.26 10.64
CA ARG A 324 14.70 -11.20 10.99
C ARG A 324 14.67 -10.86 12.49
N TYR A 325 13.48 -10.65 13.03
CA TYR A 325 13.31 -10.30 14.44
C TYR A 325 13.75 -11.43 15.36
N ASN A 326 13.35 -12.68 15.05
CA ASN A 326 13.75 -13.84 15.84
C ASN A 326 15.25 -14.14 15.77
N ILE A 327 15.96 -13.82 14.68
CA ILE A 327 17.42 -13.89 14.60
C ILE A 327 18.05 -12.93 15.61
N VAL A 328 17.65 -11.66 15.61
CA VAL A 328 18.24 -10.64 16.49
C VAL A 328 17.87 -10.88 17.96
N LEU A 329 16.66 -11.36 18.24
CA LEU A 329 16.19 -11.71 19.57
C LEU A 329 16.78 -13.04 20.11
N GLY A 330 17.66 -13.70 19.34
CA GLY A 330 18.34 -14.94 19.78
C GLY A 330 17.43 -16.16 19.85
N LYS A 331 16.40 -16.24 18.98
CA LYS A 331 15.47 -17.38 18.88
C LYS A 331 15.67 -18.16 17.56
N PRO A 332 16.84 -18.81 17.35
CA PRO A 332 17.21 -19.37 16.05
C PRO A 332 16.26 -20.45 15.55
N ARG A 333 15.72 -21.28 16.47
CA ARG A 333 14.76 -22.36 16.09
C ARG A 333 13.46 -21.78 15.53
N VAL A 334 12.98 -20.67 16.10
CA VAL A 334 11.76 -20.00 15.61
C VAL A 334 12.03 -19.33 14.26
N ALA A 335 13.16 -18.63 14.13
CA ALA A 335 13.56 -18.04 12.86
C ALA A 335 13.63 -19.07 11.72
N GLN A 336 14.18 -20.27 12.01
CA GLN A 336 14.30 -21.36 11.04
C GLN A 336 12.93 -21.81 10.48
N VAL A 337 11.88 -21.81 11.30
CA VAL A 337 10.51 -22.20 10.85
C VAL A 337 10.01 -21.27 9.74
N PHE A 338 10.21 -19.97 9.88
CA PHE A 338 9.80 -18.99 8.88
C PHE A 338 10.68 -19.03 7.62
N ILE A 339 11.98 -19.23 7.79
CA ILE A 339 12.93 -19.38 6.68
C ILE A 339 12.59 -20.62 5.84
N GLU A 340 12.23 -21.72 6.48
CA GLU A 340 11.87 -22.96 5.78
C GLU A 340 10.66 -22.79 4.88
N GLN A 341 9.64 -22.04 5.32
CA GLN A 341 8.47 -21.74 4.49
C GLN A 341 8.86 -20.97 3.21
N LEU A 342 9.78 -20.01 3.31
CA LEU A 342 10.26 -19.21 2.16
C LEU A 342 11.08 -20.07 1.16
N LYS A 343 11.78 -21.11 1.61
CA LYS A 343 12.51 -22.03 0.73
C LYS A 343 11.62 -22.80 -0.24
N HIS A 344 10.38 -23.05 0.15
CA HIS A 344 9.41 -23.76 -0.69
C HIS A 344 8.68 -22.87 -1.70
N THR A 345 9.13 -21.63 -1.90
CA THR A 345 8.58 -20.69 -2.89
C THR A 345 9.46 -20.65 -4.14
N LEU A 346 8.95 -20.10 -5.24
CA LEU A 346 9.74 -19.95 -6.47
C LEU A 346 10.73 -18.79 -6.40
N PHE A 347 10.27 -17.62 -5.97
CA PHE A 347 11.03 -16.37 -6.07
C PHE A 347 11.74 -15.96 -4.77
N TYR A 348 11.28 -16.40 -3.59
CA TYR A 348 11.87 -16.02 -2.31
C TYR A 348 12.99 -16.94 -1.82
N ARG A 349 13.38 -17.98 -2.58
CA ARG A 349 14.50 -18.88 -2.23
C ARG A 349 15.82 -18.15 -2.00
N GLY A 350 16.09 -17.11 -2.82
CA GLY A 350 17.30 -16.29 -2.66
C GLY A 350 17.31 -15.55 -1.32
N GLN A 351 16.18 -14.97 -0.95
CA GLN A 351 16.00 -14.28 0.33
C GLN A 351 16.06 -15.24 1.52
N ALA A 352 15.48 -16.44 1.40
CA ALA A 352 15.59 -17.49 2.41
C ALA A 352 17.06 -17.88 2.67
N LYS A 353 17.86 -18.05 1.61
CA LYS A 353 19.28 -18.32 1.72
C LYS A 353 20.05 -17.17 2.40
N GLN A 354 19.70 -15.93 2.11
CA GLN A 354 20.28 -14.77 2.79
C GLN A 354 19.93 -14.76 4.29
N LEU A 355 18.68 -15.07 4.63
CA LEU A 355 18.25 -15.19 6.03
C LEU A 355 18.95 -16.33 6.77
N GLU A 356 19.25 -17.46 6.12
CA GLU A 356 20.07 -18.54 6.71
C GLU A 356 21.50 -18.08 7.03
N GLN A 357 22.10 -17.28 6.15
CA GLN A 357 23.42 -16.69 6.42
C GLN A 357 23.37 -15.72 7.61
N GLN A 358 22.32 -14.90 7.70
CA GLN A 358 22.10 -14.00 8.83
C GLN A 358 21.83 -14.77 10.13
N LEU A 359 21.08 -15.88 10.06
CA LEU A 359 20.82 -16.78 11.18
C LEU A 359 22.11 -17.39 11.70
N SER A 360 22.96 -17.88 10.80
CA SER A 360 24.28 -18.45 11.15
C SER A 360 25.21 -17.39 11.77
N ALA A 361 25.09 -16.14 11.33
CA ALA A 361 25.85 -15.01 11.88
C ALA A 361 25.26 -14.44 13.18
N GLY A 362 24.03 -14.85 13.55
CA GLY A 362 23.29 -14.33 14.71
C GLY A 362 22.97 -12.83 14.65
N ARG A 363 22.96 -12.24 13.45
CA ARG A 363 22.73 -10.81 13.24
C ARG A 363 22.05 -10.52 11.90
N VAL A 364 21.27 -9.44 11.87
CA VAL A 364 20.65 -8.89 10.66
C VAL A 364 21.21 -7.48 10.45
N PRO A 365 21.70 -7.12 9.24
CA PRO A 365 22.22 -5.78 8.98
C PRO A 365 21.16 -4.71 9.28
N HIS A 366 21.60 -3.60 9.89
CA HIS A 366 20.76 -2.44 10.24
C HIS A 366 19.60 -2.70 11.21
N LEU A 367 19.47 -3.92 11.73
CA LEU A 367 18.45 -4.27 12.72
C LEU A 367 19.12 -4.49 14.08
N ARG A 368 18.66 -3.76 15.10
CA ARG A 368 19.18 -3.88 16.47
C ARG A 368 18.03 -3.89 17.48
N ASP A 369 18.19 -4.62 18.55
CA ASP A 369 17.35 -4.48 19.75
C ASP A 369 17.96 -3.39 20.63
N ALA A 370 17.28 -2.26 20.75
CA ALA A 370 17.73 -1.11 21.55
C ALA A 370 17.77 -1.40 23.05
N LEU A 371 17.05 -2.42 23.50
CA LEU A 371 16.98 -2.84 24.90
C LEU A 371 17.83 -4.09 25.19
N ARG A 372 18.68 -4.50 24.27
CA ARG A 372 19.57 -5.65 24.45
C ARG A 372 20.56 -5.40 25.58
N GLY A 373 20.52 -6.24 26.58
CA GLY A 373 21.40 -6.12 27.78
C GLY A 373 20.90 -5.12 28.84
N ALA A 374 19.75 -4.46 28.61
CA ALA A 374 19.09 -3.74 29.71
C ALA A 374 18.64 -4.75 30.77
N GLU A 375 19.00 -4.50 32.03
CA GLU A 375 18.50 -5.31 33.14
C GLU A 375 16.97 -5.23 33.17
N ARG A 376 16.33 -6.35 32.91
CA ARG A 376 14.87 -6.43 32.89
C ARG A 376 14.41 -6.81 34.29
N GLU A 377 14.03 -5.86 35.06
CA GLU A 377 13.22 -6.11 36.25
C GLU A 377 11.81 -6.56 35.78
N GLY A 378 11.64 -7.88 35.60
CA GLY A 378 10.39 -8.49 35.22
C GLY A 378 10.08 -8.48 33.71
N VAL A 379 8.91 -9.00 33.34
CA VAL A 379 8.37 -8.97 31.97
C VAL A 379 7.78 -7.58 31.73
N ARG A 380 8.38 -6.83 30.80
CA ARG A 380 7.89 -5.53 30.39
C ARG A 380 7.20 -5.63 29.05
N PHE A 381 5.96 -5.18 28.99
CA PHE A 381 5.19 -5.02 27.76
C PHE A 381 5.22 -3.56 27.34
N THR A 382 5.39 -3.31 26.04
CA THR A 382 5.30 -1.98 25.47
C THR A 382 3.87 -1.46 25.60
N ASN A 383 3.71 -0.23 26.09
CA ASN A 383 2.39 0.39 26.13
C ASN A 383 2.03 0.98 24.76
N VAL A 384 1.27 0.21 23.97
CA VAL A 384 0.81 0.61 22.64
C VAL A 384 -0.29 1.67 22.64
N GLN A 385 -0.91 1.95 23.79
CA GLN A 385 -1.91 3.01 23.95
C GLN A 385 -1.25 4.37 24.20
N ASN A 386 -0.08 4.35 24.85
CA ASN A 386 0.69 5.55 25.14
C ASN A 386 2.18 5.26 24.97
N LEU A 387 2.74 5.68 23.83
CA LEU A 387 4.14 5.46 23.48
C LEU A 387 5.11 6.32 24.32
N GLY A 388 4.65 7.40 24.96
CA GLY A 388 5.48 8.35 25.70
C GLY A 388 6.40 7.71 26.75
N PRO A 389 5.89 6.86 27.65
CA PRO A 389 6.73 6.16 28.64
C PRO A 389 7.81 5.29 28.01
N GLU A 390 7.51 4.65 26.87
CA GLU A 390 8.46 3.80 26.16
C GLU A 390 9.60 4.61 25.53
N LEU A 391 9.26 5.76 24.93
CA LEU A 391 10.24 6.68 24.37
C LEU A 391 11.14 7.29 25.47
N GLN A 392 10.56 7.63 26.63
CA GLN A 392 11.33 8.07 27.79
C GLN A 392 12.27 6.99 28.31
N TYR A 393 11.80 5.74 28.36
CA TYR A 393 12.62 4.61 28.76
C TYR A 393 13.78 4.37 27.79
N LEU A 394 13.55 4.45 26.48
CA LEU A 394 14.62 4.39 25.48
C LEU A 394 15.66 5.50 25.68
N LEU A 395 15.22 6.73 26.00
CA LEU A 395 16.11 7.86 26.26
C LEU A 395 16.87 7.78 27.60
N GLN A 396 16.40 6.99 28.55
CA GLN A 396 17.13 6.69 29.78
C GLN A 396 18.30 5.74 29.49
N HIS A 397 18.12 4.78 28.56
CA HIS A 397 19.14 3.81 28.19
C HIS A 397 20.10 4.34 27.12
N ASP A 398 19.60 5.10 26.16
CA ASP A 398 20.38 5.76 25.11
C ASP A 398 19.97 7.23 24.98
N PRO A 399 20.61 8.16 25.71
CA PRO A 399 20.31 9.60 25.64
C PRO A 399 20.55 10.21 24.26
N HIS A 400 21.29 9.51 23.37
CA HIS A 400 21.57 9.93 22.00
C HIS A 400 20.60 9.31 20.96
N ASN A 401 19.55 8.61 21.40
CA ASN A 401 18.52 8.09 20.51
C ASN A 401 17.65 9.23 19.96
N ARG A 402 18.05 9.76 18.80
CA ARG A 402 17.38 10.88 18.16
C ARG A 402 15.92 10.59 17.82
N MET A 403 15.63 9.35 17.35
CA MET A 403 14.26 8.99 16.99
C MET A 403 13.35 8.99 18.20
N ALA A 404 13.79 8.39 19.30
CA ALA A 404 13.02 8.38 20.54
C ALA A 404 12.76 9.82 21.05
N PHE A 405 13.75 10.71 20.93
CA PHE A 405 13.58 12.12 21.31
C PHE A 405 12.58 12.85 20.41
N ASP A 406 12.76 12.82 19.09
CA ASP A 406 11.89 13.56 18.17
C ASP A 406 10.44 13.05 18.24
N TYR A 407 10.22 11.74 18.37
CA TYR A 407 8.88 11.16 18.55
C TYR A 407 8.28 11.49 19.90
N LEU A 408 9.06 11.52 20.99
CA LEU A 408 8.58 11.96 22.31
C LEU A 408 8.11 13.41 22.26
N MET A 409 8.92 14.29 21.69
CA MET A 409 8.56 15.71 21.60
C MET A 409 7.31 15.92 20.72
N ALA A 410 7.22 15.22 19.59
CA ALA A 410 6.04 15.25 18.72
C ALA A 410 4.78 14.73 19.47
N GLN A 411 4.92 13.62 20.18
CA GLN A 411 3.80 13.07 20.97
C GLN A 411 3.30 14.04 22.03
N LEU A 412 4.20 14.65 22.80
CA LEU A 412 3.83 15.59 23.85
C LEU A 412 3.11 16.83 23.29
N LEU A 413 3.54 17.35 22.14
CA LEU A 413 2.84 18.44 21.46
C LEU A 413 1.48 18.02 20.94
N LEU A 414 1.41 16.87 20.24
CA LEU A 414 0.17 16.36 19.65
C LEU A 414 -0.86 15.94 20.72
N SER A 415 -0.44 15.60 21.93
CA SER A 415 -1.32 15.28 23.06
C SER A 415 -1.54 16.45 24.04
N ASN A 416 -1.14 17.66 23.69
CA ASN A 416 -1.29 18.90 24.49
C ASN A 416 -0.54 18.90 25.84
N HIS A 417 0.49 18.05 26.02
CA HIS A 417 1.27 17.96 27.28
C HIS A 417 2.44 18.96 27.29
N VAL A 418 2.13 20.25 27.29
CA VAL A 418 3.12 21.33 27.15
C VAL A 418 4.10 21.39 28.32
N SER A 419 3.65 21.11 29.52
CA SER A 419 4.50 21.10 30.71
C SER A 419 5.54 19.97 30.66
N LEU A 420 5.14 18.77 30.27
CA LEU A 420 6.06 17.65 30.06
C LEU A 420 7.01 17.90 28.90
N PHE A 421 6.52 18.52 27.80
CA PHE A 421 7.35 18.96 26.69
C PHE A 421 8.48 19.87 27.17
N ALA A 422 8.18 20.91 27.96
CA ALA A 422 9.15 21.83 28.50
C ALA A 422 10.19 21.14 29.42
N GLN A 423 9.76 20.14 30.20
CA GLN A 423 10.65 19.34 31.06
C GLN A 423 11.62 18.44 30.24
N GLN A 424 11.17 17.89 29.10
CA GLN A 424 11.99 17.03 28.26
C GLN A 424 12.87 17.80 27.27
N LEU A 425 12.54 19.06 26.97
CA LEU A 425 13.24 19.89 25.97
C LEU A 425 14.76 20.02 26.22
N PRO A 426 15.28 20.13 27.46
CA PRO A 426 16.72 20.23 27.69
C PRO A 426 17.56 19.08 27.09
N ARG A 427 16.96 17.91 26.84
CA ARG A 427 17.62 16.79 26.17
C ARG A 427 18.03 17.11 24.72
N ILE A 428 17.46 18.14 24.08
CA ILE A 428 17.80 18.58 22.72
C ILE A 428 19.29 18.95 22.59
N ARG A 429 19.93 19.34 23.70
CA ARG A 429 21.35 19.72 23.75
C ARG A 429 22.29 18.55 23.36
N ALA A 430 21.85 17.31 23.56
CA ALA A 430 22.59 16.12 23.15
C ALA A 430 22.70 15.96 21.62
N PHE A 431 21.85 16.68 20.87
CA PHE A 431 21.74 16.54 19.42
C PHE A 431 22.34 17.73 18.63
N HIS A 432 23.00 18.67 19.31
CA HIS A 432 23.70 19.83 18.69
C HIS A 432 22.83 20.62 17.70
N VAL A 433 21.57 20.84 18.04
CA VAL A 433 20.63 21.59 17.19
C VAL A 433 21.00 23.07 17.23
N ALA A 434 21.20 23.70 16.06
CA ALA A 434 21.65 25.09 15.96
C ALA A 434 20.60 26.12 16.41
N ALA A 435 19.31 25.83 16.15
CA ALA A 435 18.19 26.67 16.56
C ALA A 435 16.99 25.78 16.91
N LEU A 436 16.14 26.25 17.82
CA LEU A 436 14.91 25.53 18.15
C LEU A 436 13.97 25.50 16.93
N PRO A 437 13.32 24.37 16.67
CA PRO A 437 12.25 24.30 15.68
C PRO A 437 11.13 25.29 16.00
N PRO A 438 10.46 25.91 15.01
CA PRO A 438 9.43 26.92 15.26
C PRO A 438 8.31 26.44 16.19
N CYS A 439 7.81 25.22 16.01
CA CYS A 439 6.75 24.67 16.86
C CYS A 439 7.21 24.46 18.34
N TYR A 440 8.50 24.29 18.59
CA TYR A 440 9.04 24.20 19.95
C TYR A 440 9.06 25.57 20.64
N GLU A 441 9.44 26.64 19.92
CA GLU A 441 9.31 27.99 20.46
C GLU A 441 7.85 28.38 20.69
N GLU A 442 6.97 27.99 19.78
CA GLU A 442 5.52 28.22 19.88
C GLU A 442 4.96 27.54 21.14
N ALA A 443 5.35 26.29 21.41
CA ALA A 443 4.95 25.57 22.62
C ALA A 443 5.58 26.16 23.90
N LEU A 444 6.85 26.59 23.84
CA LEU A 444 7.50 27.25 24.96
C LEU A 444 6.81 28.57 25.32
N LEU A 445 6.27 29.30 24.37
CA LEU A 445 5.53 30.53 24.63
C LEU A 445 4.22 30.22 25.38
N ILE A 446 3.50 29.17 24.98
CA ILE A 446 2.31 28.70 25.72
C ILE A 446 2.69 28.27 27.13
N TYR A 447 3.79 27.49 27.30
CA TYR A 447 4.29 27.13 28.62
C TYR A 447 4.62 28.35 29.48
N GLN A 448 5.29 29.37 28.91
CA GLN A 448 5.64 30.61 29.62
C GLN A 448 4.43 31.36 30.14
N MET A 449 3.28 31.28 29.46
CA MET A 449 2.05 31.94 29.88
C MET A 449 1.37 31.21 31.05
N GLY A 450 1.61 29.91 31.21
CA GLY A 450 1.00 29.06 32.22
C GLY A 450 1.81 28.94 33.51
N VAL A 451 3.06 29.43 33.57
CA VAL A 451 3.93 29.26 34.73
C VAL A 451 4.57 30.57 35.20
N ASP A 452 5.07 30.61 36.44
CA ASP A 452 5.83 31.77 36.92
C ASP A 452 7.21 31.92 36.27
N LYS A 453 7.79 33.13 36.33
CA LYS A 453 9.07 33.46 35.71
C LYS A 453 10.24 32.57 36.17
N ALA A 454 10.24 32.17 37.46
CA ALA A 454 11.32 31.36 38.01
C ALA A 454 11.23 29.91 37.49
N THR A 455 10.04 29.37 37.36
CA THR A 455 9.78 28.05 36.79
C THR A 455 10.13 28.03 35.30
N PHE A 456 9.76 29.07 34.54
CA PHE A 456 10.15 29.16 33.12
C PHE A 456 11.67 29.26 32.95
N ALA A 457 12.34 30.07 33.79
CA ALA A 457 13.80 30.22 33.69
C ALA A 457 14.57 28.90 33.90
N ARG A 458 14.00 27.93 34.62
CA ARG A 458 14.59 26.59 34.83
C ARG A 458 14.64 25.76 33.56
N CYS A 459 13.80 26.02 32.57
CA CYS A 459 13.89 25.36 31.27
C CYS A 459 15.22 25.65 30.57
N GLY A 460 15.84 26.82 30.81
CA GLY A 460 17.09 27.25 30.21
C GLY A 460 16.98 27.55 28.70
N PHE A 461 15.79 27.94 28.23
CA PHE A 461 15.51 28.38 26.87
C PHE A 461 14.78 29.72 26.88
N THR A 462 14.90 30.45 25.76
CA THR A 462 14.22 31.74 25.54
C THR A 462 13.40 31.67 24.27
N VAL A 463 12.29 32.37 24.27
CA VAL A 463 11.47 32.53 23.05
C VAL A 463 11.96 33.75 22.28
N SER A 464 12.13 33.60 20.98
CA SER A 464 12.61 34.68 20.11
C SER A 464 11.62 35.84 20.04
N PRO A 465 12.10 37.11 19.79
CA PRO A 465 11.23 38.23 19.56
C PRO A 465 10.27 38.06 18.37
N ASP A 466 10.73 37.36 17.33
CA ASP A 466 9.92 37.07 16.16
C ASP A 466 8.72 36.16 16.50
N THR A 467 8.95 35.08 17.24
CA THR A 467 7.86 34.18 17.70
C THR A 467 6.84 34.94 18.56
N ARG A 468 7.30 35.89 19.40
CA ARG A 468 6.39 36.73 20.20
C ARG A 468 5.55 37.68 19.34
N ALA A 469 6.17 38.29 18.32
CA ALA A 469 5.47 39.17 17.40
C ALA A 469 4.42 38.41 16.58
N ARG A 470 4.77 37.22 16.09
CA ARG A 470 3.86 36.31 15.39
C ARG A 470 2.68 35.89 16.29
N PHE A 471 2.94 35.59 17.55
CA PHE A 471 1.88 35.24 18.49
C PHE A 471 0.94 36.40 18.79
N ALA A 472 1.46 37.64 18.95
CA ALA A 472 0.62 38.81 19.12
C ALA A 472 -0.31 39.02 17.91
N ARG A 473 0.19 38.80 16.68
CA ARG A 473 -0.62 38.82 15.46
C ARG A 473 -1.66 37.72 15.43
N TYR A 474 -1.29 36.49 15.86
CA TYR A 474 -2.22 35.37 16.00
C TYR A 474 -3.37 35.71 16.95
N MET A 475 -3.07 36.26 18.14
CA MET A 475 -4.09 36.64 19.12
C MET A 475 -5.01 37.73 18.58
N GLN A 476 -4.47 38.74 17.92
CA GLN A 476 -5.26 39.81 17.28
C GLN A 476 -6.27 39.25 16.28
N LEU A 477 -5.86 38.34 15.39
CA LEU A 477 -6.75 37.73 14.39
C LEU A 477 -7.78 36.80 15.04
N ASN A 478 -7.38 36.09 16.09
CA ASN A 478 -8.26 35.22 16.85
C ASN A 478 -9.38 36.01 17.55
N GLU A 479 -9.05 37.14 18.20
CA GLU A 479 -10.00 38.03 18.84
C GLU A 479 -10.96 38.70 17.83
N GLN A 480 -10.48 38.99 16.64
CA GLN A 480 -11.31 39.52 15.54
C GLN A 480 -12.27 38.49 14.93
N GLY A 481 -12.11 37.20 15.26
CA GLY A 481 -12.90 36.11 14.70
C GLY A 481 -12.68 35.85 13.21
N ASN A 482 -11.56 36.35 12.63
CA ASN A 482 -11.26 36.19 11.22
C ASN A 482 -10.64 34.81 10.94
N GLN A 483 -11.46 33.78 10.99
CA GLN A 483 -11.05 32.38 10.81
C GLN A 483 -10.31 32.11 9.49
N PRO A 484 -10.75 32.61 8.31
CA PRO A 484 -10.07 32.32 7.05
C PRO A 484 -8.62 32.86 7.04
N LEU A 485 -8.44 34.09 7.50
CA LEU A 485 -7.13 34.72 7.54
C LEU A 485 -6.23 34.08 8.60
N LEU A 486 -6.81 33.72 9.76
CA LEU A 486 -6.11 32.99 10.82
C LEU A 486 -5.60 31.64 10.32
N GLN A 487 -6.42 30.88 9.60
CA GLN A 487 -6.01 29.61 9.00
C GLN A 487 -4.94 29.81 7.91
N GLN A 488 -5.06 30.84 7.10
CA GLN A 488 -4.09 31.13 6.04
C GLN A 488 -2.72 31.49 6.61
N GLU A 489 -2.65 32.37 7.63
CA GLU A 489 -1.39 32.85 8.21
C GLU A 489 -0.79 31.85 9.22
N PHE A 490 -1.63 31.18 10.02
CA PHE A 490 -1.21 30.39 11.19
C PHE A 490 -1.67 28.93 11.20
N GLY A 491 -2.34 28.46 10.14
CA GLY A 491 -2.88 27.10 10.07
C GLY A 491 -1.84 25.97 10.21
N ARG A 492 -0.53 26.32 10.10
CA ARG A 492 0.61 25.41 10.25
C ARG A 492 1.40 25.63 11.53
N THR A 493 0.78 26.24 12.56
CA THR A 493 1.41 26.51 13.85
C THR A 493 0.86 25.60 14.93
N TYR A 494 1.63 25.40 16.00
CA TYR A 494 1.17 24.69 17.18
C TYR A 494 -0.03 25.39 17.82
N TRP A 495 -0.08 26.74 17.81
CA TRP A 495 -1.20 27.51 18.37
C TRP A 495 -2.52 27.24 17.65
N TYR A 496 -2.49 27.15 16.32
CA TYR A 496 -3.68 26.83 15.52
C TYR A 496 -4.11 25.38 15.78
N TYR A 497 -3.13 24.44 15.85
CA TYR A 497 -3.40 23.06 16.21
C TYR A 497 -4.11 22.98 17.57
N LEU A 498 -3.53 23.59 18.61
CA LEU A 498 -4.05 23.55 19.98
C LEU A 498 -5.48 24.09 20.06
N ASN A 499 -5.79 25.19 19.37
CA ASN A 499 -7.09 25.85 19.48
C ASN A 499 -8.17 25.25 18.55
N TYR A 500 -7.81 24.67 17.41
CA TYR A 500 -8.80 24.34 16.37
C TYR A 500 -8.75 22.90 15.86
N LEU A 501 -7.63 22.22 16.02
CA LEU A 501 -7.42 20.91 15.37
C LEU A 501 -7.21 19.76 16.34
N SER A 502 -6.77 20.05 17.56
CA SER A 502 -6.45 19.01 18.56
C SER A 502 -7.69 18.18 18.89
N PRO A 503 -7.63 16.84 18.78
CA PRO A 503 -8.73 15.96 19.19
C PRO A 503 -8.89 15.87 20.71
N TYR A 504 -7.97 16.44 21.49
CA TYR A 504 -7.97 16.42 22.97
C TYR A 504 -8.56 17.70 23.57
N GLY A 505 -9.17 18.56 22.75
CA GLY A 505 -9.74 19.84 23.19
C GLY A 505 -8.72 20.97 23.24
N HIS A 506 -9.17 22.14 23.69
CA HIS A 506 -8.39 23.39 23.66
C HIS A 506 -7.56 23.63 24.92
N GLN A 507 -7.56 22.70 25.86
CA GLN A 507 -6.86 22.87 27.14
C GLN A 507 -5.48 22.20 27.11
N VAL A 508 -4.50 22.86 27.70
CA VAL A 508 -3.22 22.24 28.03
C VAL A 508 -3.45 21.23 29.15
N ILE A 509 -3.04 19.99 28.92
CA ILE A 509 -3.15 18.93 29.90
C ILE A 509 -1.97 19.07 30.86
N GLU A 510 -2.26 19.41 32.13
CA GLU A 510 -1.29 19.38 33.22
C GLU A 510 -1.40 18.01 33.90
N GLU A 511 -0.53 17.08 33.56
CA GLU A 511 -0.36 15.88 34.39
C GLU A 511 0.62 16.15 35.51
N SER A 512 0.16 15.95 36.74
CA SER A 512 1.08 15.81 37.89
C SER A 512 1.89 14.51 37.69
N GLN A 513 3.17 14.49 38.09
CA GLN A 513 4.03 13.30 38.05
C GLN A 513 3.41 12.08 38.75
N GLU A 514 2.51 12.31 39.74
CA GLU A 514 1.78 11.26 40.45
C GLU A 514 0.73 10.55 39.60
N ALA A 515 0.04 11.25 38.71
CA ALA A 515 -0.93 10.61 37.78
C ALA A 515 -0.24 9.69 36.76
N HIS A 516 0.96 10.04 36.36
CA HIS A 516 1.76 9.21 35.42
C HIS A 516 2.25 7.91 36.06
N GLN A 517 2.62 7.95 37.37
CA GLN A 517 2.99 6.75 38.13
C GLN A 517 1.78 5.89 38.52
N ASN A 518 0.62 6.49 38.76
CA ASN A 518 -0.59 5.76 39.14
C ASN A 518 -1.28 5.10 37.94
N GLY A 519 -1.17 5.65 36.72
CA GLY A 519 -1.61 4.98 35.50
C GLY A 519 -0.88 3.67 35.20
N ILE A 520 0.37 3.54 35.65
CA ILE A 520 1.16 2.29 35.56
C ILE A 520 0.72 1.26 36.60
N LYS A 521 0.12 1.69 37.71
CA LYS A 521 -0.32 0.79 38.80
C LYS A 521 -1.76 0.26 38.63
N GLN A 522 -2.55 0.81 37.72
CA GLN A 522 -3.94 0.39 37.48
C GLN A 522 -4.13 -0.47 36.22
N LEU A 523 -3.04 -0.86 35.57
CA LEU A 523 -2.97 -1.89 34.54
C LEU A 523 -2.15 -3.07 35.06
#